data_54599dd7ae8b7404c7fd5656bbd9db02
#
_entry.id   54599dd7ae8b7404c7fd5656bbd9db02
#
_cell.length_a   1.000
_cell.length_b   1.000
_cell.length_c   1.000
_cell.angle_alpha   90.00
_cell.angle_beta   90.00
_cell.angle_gamma   90.00
#
_symmetry.space_group_name_H-M   'P 1'
#
loop_
_entity.id
_entity.type
_entity.pdbx_description
1 polymer ?
#
loop_
_entity_poly.entity_id
_entity_poly.type
_entity_poly.pdbx_seq_one_letter_code
_entity_poly.pdbx_strand_id
1 'polypeptide(L)'
;MSGFSRGLRLWFAPERIREEGETPDYRFSLANERTFLAWIRTALALIGGGFAVDQFLPGLAWGIRAGLALGLLAAGVLCALRAVGHWVRCERAMRRGEDLPASRFPALLSLVVALVAVAMVVVVVFGWEGR
;
A
#
# COMPACT_ATOMS: atom_id res chain seq x y z
N MET A 1 -3.79 12.65 -20.32
CA MET A 1 -5.06 12.24 -19.70
C MET A 1 -5.57 10.86 -20.10
N SER A 2 -5.21 10.33 -21.24
CA SER A 2 -5.70 9.02 -21.72
C SER A 2 -5.15 7.79 -20.96
N GLY A 3 -4.00 7.90 -20.30
CA GLY A 3 -3.37 6.76 -19.61
C GLY A 3 -3.95 6.48 -18.21
N PHE A 4 -4.28 7.52 -17.46
CA PHE A 4 -4.81 7.39 -16.10
C PHE A 4 -6.25 6.86 -16.08
N SER A 5 -7.09 7.37 -16.98
CA SER A 5 -8.48 6.91 -17.11
C SER A 5 -8.58 5.47 -17.65
N ARG A 6 -7.61 5.05 -18.48
CA ARG A 6 -7.53 3.69 -18.99
C ARG A 6 -7.11 2.70 -17.90
N GLY A 7 -6.19 3.11 -17.02
CA GLY A 7 -5.79 2.32 -15.85
C GLY A 7 -6.95 2.06 -14.89
N LEU A 8 -7.70 3.12 -14.54
CA LEU A 8 -8.85 3.00 -13.63
C LEU A 8 -9.96 2.10 -14.17
N ARG A 9 -10.21 2.11 -15.49
CA ARG A 9 -11.20 1.23 -16.12
C ARG A 9 -10.83 -0.25 -16.01
N LEU A 10 -9.53 -0.57 -16.03
CA LEU A 10 -9.05 -1.96 -15.89
C LEU A 10 -9.19 -2.49 -14.45
N TRP A 11 -9.26 -1.61 -13.46
CA TRP A 11 -9.51 -2.01 -12.08
C TRP A 11 -10.88 -2.67 -11.89
N PHE A 12 -11.87 -2.18 -12.65
CA PHE A 12 -13.27 -2.65 -12.55
C PHE A 12 -13.67 -3.60 -13.68
N ALA A 13 -12.80 -3.83 -14.64
CA ALA A 13 -13.07 -4.72 -15.77
C ALA A 13 -11.88 -5.67 -16.03
N PRO A 14 -11.58 -6.61 -15.11
CA PRO A 14 -10.45 -7.53 -15.27
C PRO A 14 -10.60 -8.44 -16.49
N GLU A 15 -11.81 -8.60 -17.00
CA GLU A 15 -12.10 -9.40 -18.20
C GLU A 15 -11.40 -8.83 -19.45
N ARG A 16 -11.26 -7.52 -19.55
CA ARG A 16 -10.55 -6.86 -20.65
C ARG A 16 -9.05 -7.17 -20.68
N ILE A 17 -8.47 -7.48 -19.54
CA ILE A 17 -7.07 -7.91 -19.45
C ILE A 17 -6.91 -9.29 -20.07
N ARG A 18 -7.93 -10.14 -20.03
CA ARG A 18 -7.94 -11.48 -20.61
C ARG A 18 -7.92 -11.45 -22.14
N GLU A 19 -8.36 -10.36 -22.74
CA GLU A 19 -8.35 -10.16 -24.19
C GLU A 19 -6.97 -9.74 -24.72
N GLU A 20 -6.05 -9.32 -23.82
CA GLU A 20 -4.70 -8.90 -24.18
C GLU A 20 -3.72 -10.10 -24.15
N GLY A 21 -3.03 -10.35 -25.26
CA GLY A 21 -1.94 -11.33 -25.35
C GLY A 21 -2.33 -12.78 -25.13
N GLU A 22 -1.38 -13.58 -24.68
CA GLU A 22 -1.56 -14.99 -24.38
C GLU A 22 -1.92 -15.21 -22.91
N THR A 23 -2.62 -16.30 -22.60
CA THR A 23 -2.89 -16.71 -21.22
C THR A 23 -1.58 -17.08 -20.52
N PRO A 24 -1.17 -16.37 -19.45
CA PRO A 24 0.05 -16.70 -18.71
C PRO A 24 -0.10 -18.04 -17.99
N ASP A 25 1.04 -18.65 -17.62
CA ASP A 25 1.03 -19.80 -16.73
C ASP A 25 0.30 -19.43 -15.41
N TYR A 26 -0.65 -20.26 -15.00
CA TYR A 26 -1.45 -20.04 -13.79
C TYR A 26 -0.59 -19.85 -12.52
N ARG A 27 0.62 -20.43 -12.47
CA ARG A 27 1.55 -20.28 -11.35
C ARG A 27 1.99 -18.83 -11.15
N PHE A 28 2.26 -18.10 -12.23
CA PHE A 28 2.64 -16.69 -12.20
C PHE A 28 1.46 -15.80 -11.82
N SER A 29 0.27 -16.07 -12.32
CA SER A 29 -0.94 -15.35 -11.92
C SER A 29 -1.27 -15.55 -10.45
N LEU A 30 -1.14 -16.77 -9.92
CA LEU A 30 -1.32 -17.04 -8.50
C LEU A 30 -0.26 -16.35 -7.63
N ALA A 31 1.00 -16.31 -8.08
CA ALA A 31 2.05 -15.58 -7.38
C ALA A 31 1.78 -14.07 -7.33
N ASN A 32 1.31 -13.49 -8.44
CA ASN A 32 0.89 -12.09 -8.50
C ASN A 32 -0.28 -11.79 -7.55
N GLU A 33 -1.26 -12.68 -7.49
CA GLU A 33 -2.39 -12.56 -6.56
C GLU A 33 -1.95 -12.64 -5.09
N ARG A 34 -1.03 -13.52 -4.75
CA ARG A 34 -0.44 -13.59 -3.39
C ARG A 34 0.27 -12.29 -3.02
N THR A 35 1.02 -11.73 -3.93
CA THR A 35 1.70 -10.44 -3.72
C THR A 35 0.69 -9.31 -3.51
N PHE A 36 -0.37 -9.28 -4.31
CA PHE A 36 -1.47 -8.33 -4.14
C PHE A 36 -2.11 -8.43 -2.76
N LEU A 37 -2.47 -9.65 -2.33
CA LEU A 37 -3.06 -9.88 -1.01
C LEU A 37 -2.12 -9.51 0.14
N ALA A 38 -0.80 -9.70 -0.03
CA ALA A 38 0.19 -9.26 0.94
C ALA A 38 0.20 -7.72 1.07
N TRP A 39 0.10 -6.98 -0.02
CA TRP A 39 -0.02 -5.53 -0.02
C TRP A 39 -1.31 -5.03 0.63
N ILE A 40 -2.43 -5.68 0.35
CA ILE A 40 -3.72 -5.36 0.99
C ILE A 40 -3.65 -5.60 2.50
N ARG A 41 -2.99 -6.65 2.93
CA ARG A 41 -2.76 -6.95 4.35
C ARG A 41 -1.95 -5.84 5.02
N THR A 42 -0.90 -5.35 4.37
CA THR A 42 -0.09 -4.21 4.82
C THR A 42 -0.92 -2.93 4.87
N ALA A 43 -1.74 -2.67 3.87
CA ALA A 43 -2.64 -1.52 3.85
C ALA A 43 -3.62 -1.53 5.03
N LEU A 44 -4.22 -2.68 5.30
CA LEU A 44 -5.13 -2.85 6.44
C LEU A 44 -4.42 -2.66 7.79
N ALA A 45 -3.18 -3.15 7.91
CA ALA A 45 -2.36 -2.95 9.10
C ALA A 45 -2.05 -1.46 9.34
N LEU A 46 -1.71 -0.71 8.29
CA LEU A 46 -1.45 0.74 8.37
C LEU A 46 -2.72 1.52 8.75
N ILE A 47 -3.85 1.19 8.16
CA ILE A 47 -5.15 1.79 8.48
C ILE A 47 -5.53 1.49 9.93
N GLY A 48 -5.43 0.23 10.35
CA GLY A 48 -5.68 -0.19 11.72
C GLY A 48 -4.73 0.49 12.72
N GLY A 49 -3.45 0.64 12.36
CA GLY A 49 -2.47 1.37 13.14
C GLY A 49 -2.81 2.85 13.30
N GLY A 50 -3.24 3.50 12.23
CA GLY A 50 -3.71 4.91 12.28
C GLY A 50 -4.91 5.08 13.19
N PHE A 51 -5.88 4.20 13.10
CA PHE A 51 -7.04 4.19 14.00
C PHE A 51 -6.62 3.93 15.45
N ALA A 52 -5.70 2.98 15.69
CA ALA A 52 -5.20 2.67 17.02
C ALA A 52 -4.47 3.86 17.68
N VAL A 53 -3.66 4.60 16.91
CA VAL A 53 -3.00 5.81 17.40
C VAL A 53 -4.02 6.84 17.88
N ASP A 54 -5.07 7.07 17.11
CA ASP A 54 -6.12 8.00 17.47
C ASP A 54 -6.88 7.58 18.73
N GLN A 55 -7.23 6.31 18.86
CA GLN A 55 -8.06 5.81 19.95
C GLN A 55 -7.30 5.51 21.26
N PHE A 56 -6.08 4.98 21.15
CA PHE A 56 -5.36 4.47 22.33
C PHE A 56 -4.27 5.38 22.86
N LEU A 57 -3.99 6.51 22.21
CA LEU A 57 -2.99 7.47 22.65
C LEU A 57 -3.58 8.85 22.95
N PRO A 58 -4.61 8.94 23.81
CA PRO A 58 -5.24 10.23 24.13
C PRO A 58 -4.31 11.20 24.89
N GLY A 59 -3.24 10.70 25.51
CA GLY A 59 -2.24 11.51 26.21
C GLY A 59 -1.28 12.26 25.30
N LEU A 60 -1.28 11.98 24.00
CA LEU A 60 -0.48 12.75 23.03
C LEU A 60 -1.13 14.10 22.73
N ALA A 61 -0.29 15.12 22.50
CA ALA A 61 -0.75 16.38 21.97
C ALA A 61 -1.58 16.13 20.69
N TRP A 62 -2.71 16.81 20.58
CA TRP A 62 -3.66 16.58 19.47
C TRP A 62 -3.00 16.65 18.09
N GLY A 63 -2.12 17.61 17.84
CA GLY A 63 -1.43 17.75 16.57
C GLY A 63 -0.53 16.58 16.22
N ILE A 64 0.18 16.01 17.20
CA ILE A 64 1.04 14.82 17.01
C ILE A 64 0.19 13.60 16.76
N ARG A 65 -0.84 13.39 17.56
CA ARG A 65 -1.77 12.26 17.42
C ARG A 65 -2.48 12.29 16.07
N ALA A 66 -3.05 13.43 15.69
CA ALA A 66 -3.71 13.60 14.40
C ALA A 66 -2.73 13.41 13.22
N GLY A 67 -1.53 13.97 13.31
CA GLY A 67 -0.50 13.81 12.28
C GLY A 67 -0.07 12.36 12.07
N LEU A 68 0.18 11.62 13.14
CA LEU A 68 0.52 10.19 13.08
C LEU A 68 -0.64 9.36 12.53
N ALA A 69 -1.84 9.56 13.05
CA ALA A 69 -3.04 8.83 12.61
C ALA A 69 -3.33 9.07 11.13
N LEU A 70 -3.36 10.31 10.68
CA LEU A 70 -3.61 10.68 9.29
C LEU A 70 -2.50 10.22 8.36
N GLY A 71 -1.24 10.29 8.80
CA GLY A 71 -0.10 9.78 8.04
C GLY A 71 -0.19 8.28 7.79
N LEU A 72 -0.52 7.49 8.82
CA LEU A 72 -0.72 6.05 8.70
C LEU A 72 -1.94 5.70 7.83
N LEU A 73 -3.04 6.39 7.99
CA LEU A 73 -4.24 6.22 7.16
C LEU A 73 -3.94 6.52 5.69
N ALA A 74 -3.27 7.63 5.41
CA ALA A 74 -2.88 8.01 4.06
C ALA A 74 -1.94 6.97 3.43
N ALA A 75 -0.94 6.50 4.19
CA ALA A 75 -0.02 5.44 3.74
C ALA A 75 -0.78 4.14 3.42
N GLY A 76 -1.76 3.78 4.23
CA GLY A 76 -2.62 2.61 4.00
C GLY A 76 -3.45 2.73 2.72
N VAL A 77 -4.07 3.86 2.50
CA VAL A 77 -4.84 4.15 1.26
C VAL A 77 -3.94 4.09 0.03
N LEU A 78 -2.79 4.77 0.07
CA LEU A 78 -1.83 4.73 -1.03
C LEU A 78 -1.31 3.32 -1.30
N CYS A 79 -1.04 2.54 -0.25
CA CYS A 79 -0.63 1.15 -0.37
C CYS A 79 -1.69 0.30 -1.08
N ALA A 80 -2.96 0.45 -0.73
CA ALA A 80 -4.07 -0.27 -1.35
C ALA A 80 -4.22 0.10 -2.84
N LEU A 81 -4.18 1.39 -3.17
CA LEU A 81 -4.26 1.87 -4.55
C LEU A 81 -3.08 1.37 -5.40
N ARG A 82 -1.88 1.40 -4.84
CA ARG A 82 -0.67 0.88 -5.53
C ARG A 82 -0.71 -0.62 -5.71
N ALA A 83 -1.27 -1.36 -4.76
CA ALA A 83 -1.43 -2.81 -4.85
C ALA A 83 -2.23 -3.20 -6.10
N VAL A 84 -3.37 -2.56 -6.33
CA VAL A 84 -4.21 -2.82 -7.52
C VAL A 84 -3.49 -2.41 -8.80
N GLY A 85 -2.90 -1.23 -8.83
CA GLY A 85 -2.16 -0.76 -10.01
C GLY A 85 -0.97 -1.63 -10.37
N HIS A 86 -0.23 -2.12 -9.38
CA HIS A 86 0.88 -3.05 -9.59
C HIS A 86 0.39 -4.42 -10.09
N TRP A 87 -0.67 -4.96 -9.50
CA TRP A 87 -1.29 -6.20 -9.93
C TRP A 87 -1.70 -6.15 -11.40
N VAL A 88 -2.39 -5.10 -11.81
CA VAL A 88 -2.82 -4.91 -13.22
C VAL A 88 -1.61 -4.86 -14.16
N ARG A 89 -0.56 -4.12 -13.79
CA ARG A 89 0.65 -4.01 -14.62
C ARG A 89 1.39 -5.34 -14.74
N CYS A 90 1.51 -6.10 -13.67
CA CYS A 90 2.14 -7.41 -13.69
C CYS A 90 1.35 -8.39 -14.54
N GLU A 91 0.03 -8.44 -14.40
CA GLU A 91 -0.83 -9.31 -15.19
C GLU A 91 -0.73 -9.00 -16.69
N ARG A 92 -0.72 -7.74 -17.06
CA ARG A 92 -0.55 -7.33 -18.47
C ARG A 92 0.84 -7.65 -19.01
N ALA A 93 1.90 -7.42 -18.24
CA ALA A 93 3.26 -7.74 -18.64
C ALA A 93 3.42 -9.25 -18.89
N MET A 94 2.88 -10.07 -17.99
CA MET A 94 2.90 -11.54 -18.16
C MET A 94 2.17 -12.00 -19.43
N ARG A 95 1.02 -11.39 -19.75
CA ARG A 95 0.25 -11.71 -20.96
C ARG A 95 0.93 -11.30 -22.25
N ARG A 96 1.72 -10.23 -22.21
CA ARG A 96 2.45 -9.72 -23.38
C ARG A 96 3.86 -10.34 -23.52
N GLY A 97 4.30 -11.14 -22.55
CA GLY A 97 5.66 -11.67 -22.51
C GLY A 97 6.71 -10.57 -22.27
N GLU A 98 6.31 -9.46 -21.68
CA GLU A 98 7.18 -8.34 -21.33
C GLU A 98 7.80 -8.56 -19.94
N ASP A 99 8.92 -7.86 -19.67
CA ASP A 99 9.53 -7.89 -18.35
C ASP A 99 8.58 -7.33 -17.29
N LEU A 100 8.63 -7.92 -16.08
CA LEU A 100 7.81 -7.45 -14.96
C LEU A 100 8.26 -6.04 -14.54
N PRO A 101 7.30 -5.14 -14.27
CA PRO A 101 7.63 -3.77 -13.86
C PRO A 101 8.36 -3.75 -12.53
N ALA A 102 9.52 -3.09 -12.50
CA ALA A 102 10.21 -2.79 -11.24
C ALA A 102 9.43 -1.74 -10.46
N SER A 103 9.36 -1.92 -9.15
CA SER A 103 8.69 -0.98 -8.26
C SER A 103 9.63 -0.52 -7.15
N ARG A 104 9.74 0.78 -6.97
CA ARG A 104 10.43 1.41 -5.82
C ARG A 104 9.52 1.58 -4.61
N PHE A 105 8.26 1.23 -4.77
CA PHE A 105 7.25 1.39 -3.73
C PHE A 105 7.54 0.61 -2.45
N PRO A 106 8.06 -0.65 -2.49
CA PRO A 106 8.44 -1.36 -1.27
C PRO A 106 9.49 -0.62 -0.44
N ALA A 107 10.51 -0.05 -1.09
CA ALA A 107 11.54 0.72 -0.41
C ALA A 107 10.99 2.00 0.23
N LEU A 108 10.13 2.72 -0.50
CA LEU A 108 9.47 3.91 0.00
C LEU A 108 8.55 3.60 1.19
N LEU A 109 7.76 2.53 1.09
CA LEU A 109 6.89 2.09 2.18
C LEU A 109 7.70 1.69 3.42
N SER A 110 8.78 0.96 3.25
CA SER A 110 9.68 0.56 4.34
C SER A 110 10.27 1.78 5.04
N LEU A 111 10.67 2.80 4.28
CA LEU A 111 11.16 4.05 4.83
C LEU A 111 10.09 4.77 5.66
N VAL A 112 8.86 4.87 5.14
CA VAL A 112 7.74 5.49 5.85
C VAL A 112 7.45 4.76 7.16
N VAL A 113 7.37 3.43 7.12
CA VAL A 113 7.14 2.61 8.33
C VAL A 113 8.25 2.79 9.34
N ALA A 114 9.52 2.80 8.90
CA ALA A 114 10.66 3.02 9.78
C ALA A 114 10.63 4.41 10.43
N LEU A 115 10.32 5.46 9.67
CA LEU A 115 10.19 6.82 10.20
C LEU A 115 9.07 6.94 11.23
N VAL A 116 7.93 6.33 10.96
CA VAL A 116 6.80 6.29 11.93
C VAL A 116 7.21 5.54 13.20
N ALA A 117 7.89 4.40 13.07
CA ALA A 117 8.37 3.64 14.22
C ALA A 117 9.36 4.45 15.07
N VAL A 118 10.31 5.14 14.45
CA VAL A 118 11.26 6.03 15.14
C VAL A 118 10.52 7.18 15.83
N ALA A 119 9.58 7.82 15.15
CA ALA A 119 8.75 8.87 15.73
C ALA A 119 7.98 8.38 16.96
N MET A 120 7.41 7.19 16.91
CA MET A 120 6.72 6.57 18.05
C MET A 120 7.66 6.29 19.22
N VAL A 121 8.87 5.78 18.96
CA VAL A 121 9.88 5.57 20.01
C VAL A 121 10.24 6.88 20.67
N VAL A 122 10.48 7.94 19.89
CA VAL A 122 10.78 9.28 20.43
C VAL A 122 9.64 9.77 21.32
N VAL A 123 8.40 9.65 20.86
CA VAL A 123 7.23 10.05 21.64
C VAL A 123 7.12 9.26 22.94
N VAL A 124 7.35 7.96 22.92
CA VAL A 124 7.29 7.11 24.13
C VAL A 124 8.38 7.50 25.12
N VAL A 125 9.62 7.71 24.64
CA VAL A 125 10.76 8.01 25.50
C VAL A 125 10.63 9.41 26.12
N PHE A 126 10.40 10.42 25.31
CA PHE A 126 10.35 11.81 25.78
C PHE A 126 8.98 12.22 26.34
N GLY A 127 7.90 11.57 25.90
CA GLY A 127 6.56 11.78 26.48
C GLY A 127 6.40 11.19 27.89
N TRP A 128 7.27 10.25 28.28
CA TRP A 128 7.31 9.69 29.64
C TRP A 128 7.90 10.69 30.66
N GLU A 129 8.87 11.50 30.24
CA GLU A 129 9.51 12.51 31.10
C GLU A 129 8.62 13.72 31.43
N GLY A 130 7.50 13.88 30.72
CA GLY A 130 6.55 15.00 30.90
C GLY A 130 5.35 14.71 31.79
N ARG A 131 5.34 13.59 32.55
CA ARG A 131 4.22 13.24 33.48
C ARG A 131 4.63 13.33 34.93
#